data_0bc542666a0c653a1141817b7169e404
#
_entry.id   0bc542666a0c653a1141817b7169e404
#
_cell.length_a   1.000
_cell.length_b   1.000
_cell.length_c   1.000
_cell.angle_alpha   90.00
_cell.angle_beta   90.00
_cell.angle_gamma   90.00
#
_symmetry.space_group_name_H-M   'P 1'
#
loop_
_entity.id
_entity.type
_entity.pdbx_description
1 polymer ?
#
loop_
_entity_poly.entity_id
_entity_poly.type
_entity_poly.pdbx_seq_one_letter_code
_entity_poly.pdbx_strand_id
1 'polypeptide(L)'
;MSTATLVADVVTSFKASGRIVIVGASLAGLRGAEALRNEGFNGKLTIIGDETEEPYDRPPLSKQVLKGWVPANHTLLPRARDVDADWRLGVAATGLDRKAKTVRLANGDEVAYDRLLIATGVRSRPWFNKAEAALEGVFTIRTSKDAGRLQAALTAKPGRVLIVGAGFIGSEMASVCRELGLEVTVAERADAPLVGALGGVIGKIAAEMQRDHGVDLRLGVSVEALEGDAAGHVRRARLSDKTTIDVDVVVASLGSIRNIEWLEGAGLAAGFWGVACDAGCRAFDVNGVVTDSIFVAGDIARAPHVLYEYQFLSMEHWDNAVFGAAVAARNMVSLEPDRRPHLPLPAFWSGQFGVNIKGVGVQSFGTRWSLHRAP
;
A
#
# COMPACT_ATOMS: atom_id res chain seq x y z
N MET A 1 -43.87 12.20 -16.22
CA MET A 1 -42.40 12.17 -16.20
C MET A 1 -41.95 10.82 -16.72
N SER A 2 -40.93 10.78 -17.59
CA SER A 2 -40.40 9.50 -18.05
C SER A 2 -39.55 8.87 -16.92
N THR A 3 -39.40 7.52 -16.92
CA THR A 3 -38.55 6.81 -15.96
C THR A 3 -37.11 7.37 -15.97
N ALA A 4 -36.62 7.77 -17.15
CA ALA A 4 -35.29 8.39 -17.30
C ALA A 4 -35.19 9.73 -16.58
N THR A 5 -36.21 10.56 -16.58
CA THR A 5 -36.25 11.85 -15.87
C THR A 5 -36.21 11.64 -14.35
N LEU A 6 -37.00 10.70 -13.81
CA LEU A 6 -37.04 10.36 -12.39
C LEU A 6 -35.66 9.84 -11.90
N VAL A 7 -35.01 9.02 -12.70
CA VAL A 7 -33.68 8.44 -12.34
C VAL A 7 -32.59 9.52 -12.38
N ALA A 8 -32.62 10.45 -13.32
CA ALA A 8 -31.69 11.60 -13.37
C ALA A 8 -31.87 12.53 -12.16
N ASP A 9 -33.14 12.76 -11.73
CA ASP A 9 -33.46 13.56 -10.55
C ASP A 9 -32.92 12.94 -9.25
N VAL A 10 -32.92 11.60 -9.12
CA VAL A 10 -32.36 10.87 -7.97
C VAL A 10 -30.86 11.08 -7.87
N VAL A 11 -30.11 10.99 -8.97
CA VAL A 11 -28.66 11.23 -8.96
C VAL A 11 -28.34 12.68 -8.65
N THR A 12 -29.10 13.61 -9.23
CA THR A 12 -28.91 15.05 -8.95
C THR A 12 -29.16 15.37 -7.49
N SER A 13 -30.25 14.84 -6.91
CA SER A 13 -30.51 14.97 -5.47
C SER A 13 -29.45 14.34 -4.60
N PHE A 14 -28.96 13.14 -4.97
CA PHE A 14 -27.87 12.49 -4.23
C PHE A 14 -26.57 13.30 -4.31
N LYS A 15 -26.21 13.83 -5.48
CA LYS A 15 -25.03 14.71 -5.61
C LYS A 15 -25.13 15.96 -4.74
N ALA A 16 -26.31 16.51 -4.57
CA ALA A 16 -26.54 17.72 -3.78
C ALA A 16 -26.49 17.48 -2.26
N SER A 17 -27.03 16.37 -1.77
CA SER A 17 -27.30 16.19 -0.33
C SER A 17 -26.95 14.80 0.23
N GLY A 18 -26.45 13.89 -0.59
CA GLY A 18 -26.04 12.55 -0.15
C GLY A 18 -24.87 12.58 0.83
N ARG A 19 -24.66 11.45 1.50
CA ARG A 19 -23.54 11.25 2.44
C ARG A 19 -22.60 10.21 1.89
N ILE A 20 -21.34 10.60 1.65
CA ILE A 20 -20.29 9.68 1.27
C ILE A 20 -19.25 9.61 2.39
N VAL A 21 -18.90 8.40 2.77
CA VAL A 21 -17.80 8.12 3.70
C VAL A 21 -16.66 7.44 2.94
N ILE A 22 -15.45 7.90 3.15
CA ILE A 22 -14.21 7.29 2.67
C ILE A 22 -13.45 6.78 3.90
N VAL A 23 -13.15 5.48 3.96
CA VAL A 23 -12.31 4.89 4.99
C VAL A 23 -10.94 4.61 4.40
N GLY A 24 -9.94 5.37 4.87
CA GLY A 24 -8.57 5.41 4.39
C GLY A 24 -8.19 6.81 3.90
N ALA A 25 -7.47 7.58 4.73
CA ALA A 25 -7.06 8.96 4.46
C ALA A 25 -5.64 9.04 3.86
N SER A 26 -5.34 8.17 2.88
CA SER A 26 -4.08 8.20 2.13
C SER A 26 -4.33 8.52 0.66
N LEU A 27 -3.42 8.15 -0.25
CA LEU A 27 -3.47 8.48 -1.68
C LEU A 27 -4.84 8.17 -2.32
N ALA A 28 -5.34 6.94 -2.20
CA ALA A 28 -6.61 6.56 -2.80
C ALA A 28 -7.80 7.33 -2.20
N GLY A 29 -7.79 7.56 -0.87
CA GLY A 29 -8.84 8.35 -0.22
C GLY A 29 -8.86 9.81 -0.68
N LEU A 30 -7.70 10.47 -0.72
CA LEU A 30 -7.56 11.84 -1.22
C LEU A 30 -8.00 11.96 -2.69
N ARG A 31 -7.50 11.10 -3.58
CA ARG A 31 -7.86 11.14 -5.01
C ARG A 31 -9.33 10.81 -5.25
N GLY A 32 -9.91 9.90 -4.45
CA GLY A 32 -11.34 9.62 -4.46
C GLY A 32 -12.17 10.84 -4.06
N ALA A 33 -11.77 11.54 -3.01
CA ALA A 33 -12.44 12.75 -2.54
C ALA A 33 -12.37 13.89 -3.57
N GLU A 34 -11.21 14.15 -4.15
CA GLU A 34 -11.03 15.11 -5.23
C GLU A 34 -11.89 14.78 -6.46
N ALA A 35 -11.92 13.49 -6.84
CA ALA A 35 -12.71 13.02 -7.97
C ALA A 35 -14.21 13.16 -7.71
N LEU A 36 -14.72 12.87 -6.50
CA LEU A 36 -16.10 13.12 -6.12
C LEU A 36 -16.50 14.58 -6.31
N ARG A 37 -15.65 15.51 -5.87
CA ARG A 37 -15.90 16.95 -6.05
C ARG A 37 -15.85 17.36 -7.54
N ASN A 38 -14.95 16.76 -8.32
CA ASN A 38 -14.87 16.99 -9.79
C ASN A 38 -16.11 16.45 -10.52
N GLU A 39 -16.69 15.35 -10.06
CA GLU A 39 -17.92 14.79 -10.62
C GLU A 39 -19.19 15.54 -10.12
N GLY A 40 -19.04 16.63 -9.38
CA GLY A 40 -20.13 17.49 -8.93
C GLY A 40 -20.86 16.99 -7.67
N PHE A 41 -20.24 16.14 -6.88
CA PHE A 41 -20.79 15.77 -5.57
C PHE A 41 -20.56 16.92 -4.57
N ASN A 42 -21.64 17.54 -4.10
CA ASN A 42 -21.63 18.65 -3.12
C ASN A 42 -22.22 18.24 -1.76
N GLY A 43 -22.66 16.98 -1.61
CA GLY A 43 -23.16 16.43 -0.37
C GLY A 43 -22.08 16.28 0.70
N LYS A 44 -22.47 15.74 1.85
CA LYS A 44 -21.57 15.54 2.99
C LYS A 44 -20.51 14.48 2.66
N LEU A 45 -19.23 14.86 2.79
CA LEU A 45 -18.08 13.97 2.62
C LEU A 45 -17.33 13.85 3.95
N THR A 46 -17.16 12.62 4.43
CA THR A 46 -16.35 12.33 5.62
C THR A 46 -15.20 11.40 5.24
N ILE A 47 -13.99 11.74 5.66
CA ILE A 47 -12.78 10.95 5.39
C ILE A 47 -12.20 10.50 6.73
N ILE A 48 -12.01 9.18 6.90
CA ILE A 48 -11.56 8.55 8.13
C ILE A 48 -10.17 7.96 7.90
N GLY A 49 -9.22 8.25 8.78
CA GLY A 49 -7.86 7.71 8.76
C GLY A 49 -7.34 7.39 10.15
N ASP A 50 -6.62 6.29 10.27
CA ASP A 50 -5.97 5.85 11.52
C ASP A 50 -4.67 6.60 11.82
N GLU A 51 -4.01 7.14 10.79
CA GLU A 51 -2.85 8.02 10.95
C GLU A 51 -3.32 9.46 11.29
N THR A 52 -2.54 10.17 12.10
CA THR A 52 -2.81 11.56 12.50
C THR A 52 -2.39 12.57 11.44
N GLU A 53 -1.55 12.13 10.51
CA GLU A 53 -0.98 12.94 9.44
C GLU A 53 -1.99 13.13 8.30
N GLU A 54 -1.96 14.30 7.65
CA GLU A 54 -2.64 14.52 6.38
C GLU A 54 -2.09 13.57 5.29
N PRO A 55 -2.85 13.33 4.20
CA PRO A 55 -2.38 12.45 3.12
C PRO A 55 -0.99 12.84 2.60
N TYR A 56 -0.09 11.87 2.58
CA TYR A 56 1.30 12.05 2.15
C TYR A 56 1.75 10.95 1.19
N ASP A 57 2.80 11.25 0.42
CA ASP A 57 3.38 10.35 -0.56
C ASP A 57 4.33 9.34 0.11
N ARG A 58 4.10 8.04 -0.14
CA ARG A 58 4.87 6.96 0.50
C ARG A 58 6.16 6.58 -0.24
N PRO A 59 6.26 6.66 -1.58
CA PRO A 59 7.49 6.31 -2.30
C PRO A 59 8.76 7.03 -1.84
N PRO A 60 8.74 8.30 -1.38
CA PRO A 60 9.92 8.96 -0.83
C PRO A 60 10.43 8.36 0.48
N LEU A 61 9.58 7.63 1.23
CA LEU A 61 9.91 7.15 2.57
C LEU A 61 11.08 6.17 2.58
N SER A 62 11.18 5.27 1.58
CA SER A 62 12.27 4.31 1.43
C SER A 62 13.51 4.88 0.71
N LYS A 63 13.48 6.14 0.30
CA LYS A 63 14.50 6.78 -0.55
C LYS A 63 14.97 8.12 0.04
N GLN A 64 14.33 9.22 -0.40
CA GLN A 64 14.76 10.59 -0.06
C GLN A 64 14.69 10.87 1.44
N VAL A 65 13.69 10.32 2.14
CA VAL A 65 13.56 10.49 3.59
C VAL A 65 14.72 9.79 4.32
N LEU A 66 15.03 8.54 3.99
CA LEU A 66 16.13 7.81 4.63
C LEU A 66 17.49 8.43 4.35
N LYS A 67 17.67 9.09 3.17
CA LYS A 67 18.88 9.85 2.84
C LYS A 67 18.98 11.19 3.59
N GLY A 68 17.91 11.60 4.30
CA GLY A 68 17.84 12.88 4.96
C GLY A 68 17.65 14.08 4.02
N TRP A 69 17.31 13.85 2.74
CA TRP A 69 17.09 14.93 1.77
C TRP A 69 15.73 15.61 1.96
N VAL A 70 14.76 14.88 2.46
CA VAL A 70 13.41 15.38 2.76
C VAL A 70 13.02 14.89 4.15
N PRO A 71 12.57 15.76 5.06
CA PRO A 71 12.02 15.33 6.35
C PRO A 71 10.78 14.44 6.15
N ALA A 72 10.58 13.45 7.01
CA ALA A 72 9.48 12.49 6.88
C ALA A 72 8.08 13.15 6.88
N ASN A 73 7.94 14.28 7.56
CA ASN A 73 6.71 15.08 7.63
C ASN A 73 6.55 16.10 6.48
N HIS A 74 7.47 16.15 5.52
CA HIS A 74 7.42 17.06 4.35
C HIS A 74 7.11 16.33 3.03
N THR A 75 6.48 15.16 3.11
CA THR A 75 6.09 14.38 1.94
C THR A 75 4.60 14.49 1.61
N LEU A 76 3.92 15.56 2.07
CA LEU A 76 2.49 15.76 1.84
C LEU A 76 2.15 15.66 0.34
N LEU A 77 1.04 14.98 0.04
CA LEU A 77 0.52 14.91 -1.32
C LEU A 77 -0.01 16.29 -1.75
N PRO A 78 0.36 16.76 -2.94
CA PRO A 78 -0.25 17.96 -3.48
C PRO A 78 -1.75 17.73 -3.70
N ARG A 79 -2.57 18.65 -3.22
CA ARG A 79 -4.01 18.65 -3.48
C ARG A 79 -4.27 19.30 -4.83
N ALA A 80 -4.98 18.59 -5.71
CA ALA A 80 -5.36 19.14 -7.01
C ALA A 80 -6.47 20.21 -6.87
N ARG A 81 -7.21 20.16 -5.76
CA ARG A 81 -8.23 21.13 -5.36
C ARG A 81 -8.45 21.09 -3.86
N ASP A 82 -9.11 22.10 -3.34
CA ASP A 82 -9.63 22.04 -1.96
C ASP A 82 -10.74 20.97 -1.88
N VAL A 83 -10.62 20.12 -0.86
CA VAL A 83 -11.59 19.07 -0.58
C VAL A 83 -12.34 19.49 0.68
N ASP A 84 -13.54 20.05 0.48
CA ASP A 84 -14.47 20.33 1.58
C ASP A 84 -14.99 18.99 2.14
N ALA A 85 -14.39 18.53 3.25
CA ALA A 85 -14.72 17.27 3.89
C ALA A 85 -14.49 17.34 5.41
N ASP A 86 -15.24 16.50 6.14
CA ASP A 86 -15.03 16.22 7.56
C ASP A 86 -13.88 15.22 7.68
N TRP A 87 -12.65 15.70 7.97
CA TRP A 87 -11.46 14.86 8.12
C TRP A 87 -11.36 14.35 9.56
N ARG A 88 -11.46 13.04 9.75
CA ARG A 88 -11.31 12.34 11.02
C ARG A 88 -10.01 11.53 11.00
N LEU A 89 -8.92 12.23 11.27
CA LEU A 89 -7.58 11.66 11.31
C LEU A 89 -7.24 11.20 12.74
N GLY A 90 -6.38 10.17 12.85
CA GLY A 90 -5.97 9.57 14.11
C GLY A 90 -7.04 8.67 14.74
N VAL A 91 -8.08 8.29 14.00
CA VAL A 91 -9.13 7.41 14.48
C VAL A 91 -9.40 6.28 13.48
N ALA A 92 -9.17 5.04 13.90
CA ALA A 92 -9.38 3.87 13.06
C ALA A 92 -10.87 3.51 12.93
N ALA A 93 -11.27 3.02 11.76
CA ALA A 93 -12.52 2.28 11.63
C ALA A 93 -12.37 0.90 12.28
N THR A 94 -13.37 0.46 13.03
CA THR A 94 -13.36 -0.81 13.78
C THR A 94 -14.49 -1.74 13.41
N GLY A 95 -15.44 -1.28 12.58
CA GLY A 95 -16.55 -2.12 12.13
C GLY A 95 -17.41 -1.47 11.06
N LEU A 96 -18.13 -2.30 10.33
CA LEU A 96 -19.05 -1.88 9.27
C LEU A 96 -20.41 -2.57 9.47
N ASP A 97 -21.46 -1.79 9.66
CA ASP A 97 -22.85 -2.27 9.58
C ASP A 97 -23.46 -1.88 8.22
N ARG A 98 -23.63 -2.88 7.35
CA ARG A 98 -24.20 -2.68 6.01
C ARG A 98 -25.70 -2.43 6.03
N LYS A 99 -26.42 -2.95 7.03
CA LYS A 99 -27.87 -2.77 7.14
C LYS A 99 -28.21 -1.38 7.65
N ALA A 100 -27.55 -0.97 8.73
CA ALA A 100 -27.68 0.38 9.30
C ALA A 100 -26.96 1.43 8.44
N LYS A 101 -26.09 1.03 7.52
CA LYS A 101 -25.20 1.91 6.74
C LYS A 101 -24.37 2.81 7.64
N THR A 102 -23.65 2.22 8.63
CA THR A 102 -22.77 2.95 9.53
C THR A 102 -21.37 2.33 9.57
N VAL A 103 -20.37 3.18 9.74
CA VAL A 103 -18.97 2.81 10.05
C VAL A 103 -18.74 3.12 11.51
N ARG A 104 -18.30 2.13 12.29
CA ARG A 104 -17.91 2.30 13.70
C ARG A 104 -16.45 2.70 13.80
N LEU A 105 -16.13 3.62 14.70
CA LEU A 105 -14.79 4.14 14.94
C LEU A 105 -14.25 3.68 16.30
N ALA A 106 -12.92 3.71 16.44
CA ALA A 106 -12.23 3.30 17.66
C ALA A 106 -12.56 4.16 18.89
N ASN A 107 -12.99 5.39 18.68
CA ASN A 107 -13.44 6.30 19.74
C ASN A 107 -14.92 6.11 20.17
N GLY A 108 -15.60 5.12 19.58
CA GLY A 108 -17.01 4.81 19.84
C GLY A 108 -18.01 5.55 18.95
N ASP A 109 -17.58 6.48 18.11
CA ASP A 109 -18.46 7.16 17.16
C ASP A 109 -18.97 6.21 16.07
N GLU A 110 -20.15 6.51 15.55
CA GLU A 110 -20.69 5.90 14.32
C GLU A 110 -20.90 6.96 13.24
N VAL A 111 -20.45 6.65 12.03
CA VAL A 111 -20.57 7.54 10.87
C VAL A 111 -21.52 6.93 9.85
N ALA A 112 -22.68 7.56 9.67
CA ALA A 112 -23.67 7.11 8.71
C ALA A 112 -23.28 7.50 7.28
N TYR A 113 -23.54 6.60 6.32
CA TYR A 113 -23.28 6.82 4.90
C TYR A 113 -24.46 6.40 4.03
N ASP A 114 -24.58 6.99 2.86
CA ASP A 114 -25.41 6.48 1.78
C ASP A 114 -24.57 5.66 0.81
N ARG A 115 -23.30 6.07 0.58
CA ARG A 115 -22.28 5.31 -0.15
C ARG A 115 -20.93 5.35 0.59
N LEU A 116 -20.17 4.25 0.49
CA LEU A 116 -18.90 4.03 1.18
C LEU A 116 -17.79 3.73 0.17
N LEU A 117 -16.64 4.38 0.30
CA LEU A 117 -15.40 4.00 -0.38
C LEU A 117 -14.43 3.37 0.64
N ILE A 118 -14.08 2.11 0.42
CA ILE A 118 -13.05 1.39 1.17
C ILE A 118 -11.70 1.65 0.50
N ALA A 119 -10.81 2.40 1.17
CA ALA A 119 -9.51 2.80 0.67
C ALA A 119 -8.39 2.58 1.73
N THR A 120 -8.57 1.59 2.62
CA THR A 120 -7.70 1.35 3.78
C THR A 120 -6.32 0.81 3.44
N GLY A 121 -6.10 0.38 2.21
CA GLY A 121 -4.81 -0.06 1.71
C GLY A 121 -4.20 -1.22 2.48
N VAL A 122 -2.89 -1.14 2.69
CA VAL A 122 -2.07 -2.18 3.32
C VAL A 122 -1.13 -1.58 4.37
N ARG A 123 -0.68 -2.43 5.30
CA ARG A 123 0.41 -2.15 6.25
C ARG A 123 1.58 -3.09 6.03
N SER A 124 2.77 -2.74 6.52
CA SER A 124 3.92 -3.64 6.53
C SER A 124 3.63 -4.88 7.36
N ARG A 125 4.08 -6.03 6.87
CA ARG A 125 4.07 -7.25 7.67
C ARG A 125 5.11 -7.12 8.79
N PRO A 126 4.71 -7.21 10.07
CA PRO A 126 5.65 -7.15 11.17
C PRO A 126 6.54 -8.40 11.20
N TRP A 127 7.63 -8.31 11.96
CA TRP A 127 8.41 -9.49 12.31
C TRP A 127 7.53 -10.53 13.03
N PHE A 128 7.70 -11.80 12.71
CA PHE A 128 6.77 -12.87 13.14
C PHE A 128 6.79 -13.14 14.65
N ASN A 129 7.94 -12.95 15.31
CA ASN A 129 8.07 -13.08 16.75
C ASN A 129 7.89 -11.70 17.42
N LYS A 130 6.85 -11.55 18.24
CA LYS A 130 6.52 -10.27 18.87
C LYS A 130 7.59 -9.77 19.84
N ALA A 131 8.27 -10.66 20.58
CA ALA A 131 9.33 -10.28 21.49
C ALA A 131 10.56 -9.76 20.74
N GLU A 132 10.93 -10.43 19.64
CA GLU A 132 12.02 -9.99 18.77
C GLU A 132 11.65 -8.69 18.01
N ALA A 133 10.39 -8.54 17.59
CA ALA A 133 9.90 -7.30 16.96
C ALA A 133 9.94 -6.08 17.89
N ALA A 134 9.91 -6.31 19.19
CA ALA A 134 9.97 -5.26 20.21
C ALA A 134 11.42 -4.84 20.56
N LEU A 135 12.44 -5.54 20.07
CA LEU A 135 13.85 -5.14 20.27
C LEU A 135 14.09 -3.77 19.62
N GLU A 136 14.82 -2.92 20.32
CA GLU A 136 15.33 -1.68 19.74
C GLU A 136 16.30 -1.99 18.60
N GLY A 137 16.16 -1.28 17.49
CA GLY A 137 16.90 -1.56 16.26
C GLY A 137 16.15 -2.47 15.27
N VAL A 138 14.95 -2.97 15.60
CA VAL A 138 14.10 -3.72 14.66
C VAL A 138 13.02 -2.81 14.10
N PHE A 139 12.94 -2.70 12.76
CA PHE A 139 12.07 -1.79 12.05
C PHE A 139 11.26 -2.48 10.96
N THR A 140 10.12 -1.89 10.66
CA THR A 140 9.42 -2.00 9.38
C THR A 140 9.32 -0.61 8.77
N ILE A 141 8.93 -0.49 7.50
CA ILE A 141 8.71 0.81 6.87
C ILE A 141 7.41 0.82 6.07
N ARG A 142 6.49 1.70 6.45
CA ARG A 142 5.25 1.99 5.72
C ARG A 142 4.77 3.42 5.98
N THR A 143 4.89 3.89 7.22
CA THR A 143 4.41 5.21 7.64
C THR A 143 5.54 6.23 7.67
N SER A 144 5.19 7.53 7.69
CA SER A 144 6.15 8.61 7.88
C SER A 144 6.88 8.51 9.22
N LYS A 145 6.18 8.02 10.26
CA LYS A 145 6.78 7.74 11.59
C LYS A 145 7.82 6.62 11.53
N ASP A 146 7.51 5.53 10.80
CA ASP A 146 8.49 4.45 10.60
C ASP A 146 9.74 4.97 9.89
N ALA A 147 9.55 5.73 8.81
CA ALA A 147 10.65 6.30 8.05
C ALA A 147 11.52 7.26 8.89
N GLY A 148 10.89 8.12 9.70
CA GLY A 148 11.61 9.03 10.59
C GLY A 148 12.43 8.29 11.65
N ARG A 149 11.86 7.25 12.28
CA ARG A 149 12.57 6.41 13.27
C ARG A 149 13.75 5.66 12.63
N LEU A 150 13.52 5.05 11.47
CA LEU A 150 14.57 4.34 10.73
C LEU A 150 15.66 5.30 10.26
N GLN A 151 15.30 6.46 9.72
CA GLN A 151 16.26 7.49 9.32
C GLN A 151 17.16 7.95 10.48
N ALA A 152 16.60 8.15 11.67
CA ALA A 152 17.38 8.49 12.87
C ALA A 152 18.37 7.37 13.23
N ALA A 153 17.94 6.10 13.18
CA ALA A 153 18.80 4.94 13.44
C ALA A 153 19.94 4.82 12.41
N LEU A 154 19.66 5.04 11.12
CA LEU A 154 20.70 4.99 10.07
C LEU A 154 21.69 6.16 10.18
N THR A 155 21.21 7.35 10.57
CA THR A 155 22.07 8.53 10.80
C THR A 155 23.05 8.34 11.95
N ALA A 156 22.70 7.52 12.94
CA ALA A 156 23.62 7.15 14.04
C ALA A 156 24.79 6.27 13.58
N LYS A 157 24.88 5.94 12.29
CA LYS A 157 25.94 5.13 11.65
C LYS A 157 26.13 3.77 12.33
N PRO A 158 25.09 2.90 12.29
CA PRO A 158 25.19 1.55 12.80
C PRO A 158 26.31 0.78 12.08
N GLY A 159 26.99 -0.12 12.79
CA GLY A 159 28.06 -0.93 12.22
C GLY A 159 27.56 -1.87 11.13
N ARG A 160 26.37 -2.47 11.30
CA ARG A 160 25.77 -3.35 10.31
C ARG A 160 24.23 -3.25 10.27
N VAL A 161 23.71 -3.12 9.05
CA VAL A 161 22.26 -3.15 8.75
C VAL A 161 21.92 -4.49 8.11
N LEU A 162 20.96 -5.20 8.69
CA LEU A 162 20.35 -6.38 8.08
C LEU A 162 19.01 -6.00 7.48
N ILE A 163 18.82 -6.29 6.21
CA ILE A 163 17.54 -6.19 5.51
C ILE A 163 17.01 -7.59 5.27
N VAL A 164 15.81 -7.89 5.75
CA VAL A 164 15.15 -9.18 5.58
C VAL A 164 14.11 -9.08 4.49
N GLY A 165 14.39 -9.72 3.35
CA GLY A 165 13.59 -9.67 2.12
C GLY A 165 14.15 -8.68 1.10
N ALA A 166 14.34 -9.16 -0.14
CA ALA A 166 14.87 -8.41 -1.28
C ALA A 166 13.76 -8.07 -2.32
N GLY A 167 12.56 -7.75 -1.86
CA GLY A 167 11.52 -7.12 -2.68
C GLY A 167 11.87 -5.67 -3.02
N PHE A 168 10.92 -4.90 -3.60
CA PHE A 168 11.16 -3.49 -3.97
C PHE A 168 11.71 -2.66 -2.82
N ILE A 169 11.01 -2.66 -1.68
CA ILE A 169 11.40 -1.85 -0.51
C ILE A 169 12.75 -2.29 0.04
N GLY A 170 12.99 -3.60 0.20
CA GLY A 170 14.26 -4.10 0.71
C GLY A 170 15.45 -3.75 -0.20
N SER A 171 15.28 -3.88 -1.52
CA SER A 171 16.32 -3.51 -2.49
C SER A 171 16.58 -2.00 -2.54
N GLU A 172 15.53 -1.17 -2.42
CA GLU A 172 15.67 0.30 -2.33
C GLU A 172 16.42 0.71 -1.07
N MET A 173 16.10 0.09 0.06
CA MET A 173 16.80 0.37 1.33
C MET A 173 18.26 -0.11 1.31
N ALA A 174 18.55 -1.25 0.68
CA ALA A 174 19.93 -1.69 0.48
C ALA A 174 20.74 -0.65 -0.30
N SER A 175 20.16 -0.10 -1.39
CA SER A 175 20.76 1.01 -2.13
C SER A 175 21.01 2.23 -1.25
N VAL A 176 20.00 2.68 -0.51
CA VAL A 176 20.15 3.86 0.37
C VAL A 176 21.20 3.65 1.44
N CYS A 177 21.20 2.49 2.11
CA CYS A 177 22.22 2.20 3.14
C CYS A 177 23.64 2.19 2.58
N ARG A 178 23.85 1.64 1.37
CA ARG A 178 25.16 1.69 0.70
C ARG A 178 25.56 3.11 0.31
N GLU A 179 24.62 3.93 -0.17
CA GLU A 179 24.86 5.35 -0.45
C GLU A 179 25.22 6.16 0.80
N LEU A 180 24.68 5.76 1.98
CA LEU A 180 25.06 6.33 3.27
C LEU A 180 26.40 5.80 3.82
N GLY A 181 27.05 4.88 3.09
CA GLY A 181 28.32 4.27 3.48
C GLY A 181 28.22 3.20 4.58
N LEU A 182 27.01 2.64 4.81
CA LEU A 182 26.77 1.62 5.83
C LEU A 182 27.07 0.22 5.29
N GLU A 183 27.50 -0.69 6.17
CA GLU A 183 27.58 -2.11 5.86
C GLU A 183 26.19 -2.75 5.85
N VAL A 184 25.86 -3.46 4.75
CA VAL A 184 24.52 -4.01 4.52
C VAL A 184 24.60 -5.49 4.18
N THR A 185 23.87 -6.28 4.94
CA THR A 185 23.52 -7.65 4.58
C THR A 185 22.06 -7.70 4.17
N VAL A 186 21.75 -8.34 3.04
CA VAL A 186 20.38 -8.63 2.61
C VAL A 186 20.18 -10.14 2.66
N ALA A 187 19.22 -10.61 3.46
CA ALA A 187 18.83 -12.01 3.50
C ALA A 187 17.51 -12.19 2.73
N GLU A 188 17.54 -13.00 1.67
CA GLU A 188 16.39 -13.29 0.82
C GLU A 188 16.18 -14.80 0.71
N ARG A 189 14.95 -15.24 0.99
CA ARG A 189 14.58 -16.66 0.93
C ARG A 189 14.56 -17.22 -0.49
N ALA A 190 14.23 -16.37 -1.46
CA ALA A 190 14.23 -16.74 -2.87
C ALA A 190 15.66 -16.81 -3.44
N ASP A 191 15.79 -17.33 -4.64
CA ASP A 191 17.04 -17.48 -5.37
C ASP A 191 17.52 -16.20 -6.09
N ALA A 192 16.69 -15.13 -6.05
CA ALA A 192 17.04 -13.81 -6.56
C ALA A 192 16.20 -12.70 -5.92
N PRO A 193 16.71 -11.44 -5.85
CA PRO A 193 15.91 -10.27 -5.51
C PRO A 193 14.79 -10.05 -6.52
N LEU A 194 13.70 -9.44 -6.10
CA LEU A 194 12.57 -9.02 -6.97
C LEU A 194 11.92 -10.16 -7.76
N VAL A 195 12.28 -11.43 -7.53
CA VAL A 195 11.85 -12.58 -8.36
C VAL A 195 10.33 -12.70 -8.40
N GLY A 196 9.64 -12.44 -7.29
CA GLY A 196 8.17 -12.50 -7.22
C GLY A 196 7.46 -11.41 -8.03
N ALA A 197 8.14 -10.31 -8.32
CA ALA A 197 7.57 -9.17 -9.05
C ALA A 197 8.08 -9.08 -10.50
N LEU A 198 9.35 -9.45 -10.75
CA LEU A 198 10.04 -9.21 -12.04
C LEU A 198 10.64 -10.48 -12.68
N GLY A 199 10.61 -11.62 -11.97
CA GLY A 199 11.14 -12.88 -12.42
C GLY A 199 12.66 -13.05 -12.36
N GLY A 200 13.06 -14.27 -12.69
CA GLY A 200 14.43 -14.71 -12.49
C GLY A 200 15.47 -13.97 -13.33
N VAL A 201 15.13 -13.51 -14.54
CA VAL A 201 16.08 -12.79 -15.40
C VAL A 201 16.45 -11.44 -14.81
N ILE A 202 15.44 -10.62 -14.49
CA ILE A 202 15.66 -9.31 -13.87
C ILE A 202 16.19 -9.48 -12.44
N GLY A 203 15.72 -10.51 -11.72
CA GLY A 203 16.24 -10.85 -10.40
C GLY A 203 17.74 -11.11 -10.37
N LYS A 204 18.28 -11.83 -11.36
CA LYS A 204 19.75 -12.07 -11.49
C LYS A 204 20.52 -10.77 -11.72
N ILE A 205 20.02 -9.91 -12.61
CA ILE A 205 20.63 -8.59 -12.87
C ILE A 205 20.61 -7.73 -11.58
N ALA A 206 19.50 -7.75 -10.85
CA ALA A 206 19.39 -7.02 -9.57
C ALA A 206 20.36 -7.61 -8.52
N ALA A 207 20.58 -8.91 -8.50
CA ALA A 207 21.53 -9.55 -7.59
C ALA A 207 22.98 -9.14 -7.91
N GLU A 208 23.38 -9.12 -9.17
CA GLU A 208 24.69 -8.64 -9.61
C GLU A 208 24.87 -7.17 -9.23
N MET A 209 23.90 -6.32 -9.55
CA MET A 209 23.93 -4.90 -9.20
C MET A 209 24.10 -4.66 -7.69
N GLN A 210 23.40 -5.40 -6.84
CA GLN A 210 23.54 -5.28 -5.38
C GLN A 210 24.94 -5.67 -4.93
N ARG A 211 25.50 -6.79 -5.43
CA ARG A 211 26.86 -7.25 -5.09
C ARG A 211 27.94 -6.27 -5.56
N ASP A 212 27.82 -5.75 -6.78
CA ASP A 212 28.74 -4.76 -7.35
C ASP A 212 28.81 -3.48 -6.52
N HIS A 213 27.72 -3.14 -5.82
CA HIS A 213 27.67 -2.02 -4.88
C HIS A 213 28.01 -2.41 -3.45
N GLY A 214 28.56 -3.61 -3.22
CA GLY A 214 29.09 -4.06 -1.92
C GLY A 214 28.03 -4.50 -0.91
N VAL A 215 26.85 -4.95 -1.36
CA VAL A 215 25.85 -5.59 -0.50
C VAL A 215 26.28 -7.06 -0.27
N ASP A 216 26.32 -7.48 1.00
CA ASP A 216 26.38 -8.90 1.38
C ASP A 216 25.02 -9.54 1.10
N LEU A 217 24.79 -9.99 -0.14
CA LEU A 217 23.53 -10.55 -0.58
C LEU A 217 23.51 -12.07 -0.41
N ARG A 218 22.70 -12.54 0.53
CA ARG A 218 22.48 -13.95 0.87
C ARG A 218 21.15 -14.43 0.33
N LEU A 219 21.21 -15.26 -0.71
CA LEU A 219 20.05 -15.83 -1.40
C LEU A 219 19.79 -17.26 -0.92
N GLY A 220 18.53 -17.69 -0.99
CA GLY A 220 18.12 -18.99 -0.46
C GLY A 220 18.17 -19.08 1.06
N VAL A 221 18.29 -17.93 1.76
CA VAL A 221 18.51 -17.85 3.20
C VAL A 221 17.37 -17.07 3.86
N SER A 222 16.83 -17.63 4.93
CA SER A 222 15.88 -16.93 5.80
C SER A 222 16.51 -16.57 7.13
N VAL A 223 15.98 -15.54 7.79
CA VAL A 223 16.33 -15.21 9.18
C VAL A 223 15.40 -16.00 10.10
N GLU A 224 15.96 -16.83 10.96
CA GLU A 224 15.21 -17.71 11.87
C GLU A 224 14.90 -17.03 13.22
N ALA A 225 15.82 -16.20 13.71
CA ALA A 225 15.65 -15.50 14.98
C ALA A 225 16.51 -14.23 15.05
N LEU A 226 16.07 -13.30 15.88
CA LEU A 226 16.81 -12.12 16.29
C LEU A 226 17.14 -12.23 17.78
N GLU A 227 18.37 -11.89 18.14
CA GLU A 227 18.85 -11.94 19.52
C GLU A 227 19.20 -10.53 20.02
N GLY A 228 18.65 -10.18 21.17
CA GLY A 228 18.91 -8.90 21.84
C GLY A 228 19.93 -9.02 22.96
N ASP A 229 20.48 -7.86 23.38
CA ASP A 229 21.26 -7.74 24.60
C ASP A 229 20.36 -7.52 25.83
N ALA A 230 20.98 -7.45 27.01
CA ALA A 230 20.27 -7.22 28.27
C ALA A 230 19.55 -5.86 28.34
N ALA A 231 19.92 -4.90 27.49
CA ALA A 231 19.28 -3.59 27.37
C ALA A 231 18.10 -3.60 26.36
N GLY A 232 17.87 -4.73 25.69
CA GLY A 232 16.78 -4.88 24.70
C GLY A 232 17.11 -4.39 23.29
N HIS A 233 18.39 -4.14 22.96
CA HIS A 233 18.81 -3.81 21.60
C HIS A 233 19.09 -5.08 20.82
N VAL A 234 18.72 -5.11 19.53
CA VAL A 234 19.09 -6.21 18.63
C VAL A 234 20.62 -6.24 18.44
N ARG A 235 21.22 -7.43 18.51
CA ARG A 235 22.67 -7.63 18.37
C ARG A 235 23.05 -8.68 17.36
N ARG A 236 22.22 -9.69 17.18
CA ARG A 236 22.54 -10.81 16.28
C ARG A 236 21.28 -11.30 15.55
N ALA A 237 21.53 -11.83 14.37
CA ALA A 237 20.54 -12.57 13.61
C ALA A 237 21.05 -13.96 13.28
N ARG A 238 20.24 -14.98 13.56
CA ARG A 238 20.52 -16.37 13.21
C ARG A 238 19.83 -16.71 11.88
N LEU A 239 20.62 -17.24 10.94
CA LEU A 239 20.17 -17.55 9.60
C LEU A 239 19.91 -19.06 9.42
N SER A 240 19.12 -19.41 8.40
CA SER A 240 18.75 -20.81 8.12
C SER A 240 19.93 -21.67 7.64
N ASP A 241 20.98 -21.07 7.13
CA ASP A 241 22.25 -21.73 6.76
C ASP A 241 23.15 -22.02 7.98
N LYS A 242 22.63 -21.79 9.19
CA LYS A 242 23.29 -21.97 10.49
C LYS A 242 24.36 -20.91 10.78
N THR A 243 24.51 -19.92 9.98
CA THR A 243 25.38 -18.78 10.29
C THR A 243 24.69 -17.80 11.24
N THR A 244 25.46 -17.09 12.02
CA THR A 244 25.02 -15.98 12.87
C THR A 244 25.78 -14.74 12.45
N ILE A 245 25.08 -13.62 12.32
CA ILE A 245 25.66 -12.32 11.98
C ILE A 245 25.37 -11.30 13.07
N ASP A 246 26.34 -10.46 13.38
CA ASP A 246 26.13 -9.31 14.26
C ASP A 246 25.38 -8.22 13.48
N VAL A 247 24.42 -7.56 14.16
CA VAL A 247 23.56 -6.52 13.58
C VAL A 247 23.25 -5.45 14.62
N ASP A 248 23.14 -4.20 14.18
CA ASP A 248 22.69 -3.08 15.02
C ASP A 248 21.30 -2.59 14.59
N VAL A 249 20.97 -2.76 13.30
CA VAL A 249 19.68 -2.40 12.72
C VAL A 249 19.17 -3.55 11.87
N VAL A 250 17.92 -3.92 12.07
CA VAL A 250 17.19 -4.91 11.25
C VAL A 250 15.97 -4.27 10.64
N VAL A 251 15.81 -4.41 9.33
CA VAL A 251 14.61 -3.93 8.64
C VAL A 251 13.86 -5.10 8.04
N ALA A 252 12.67 -5.37 8.58
CA ALA A 252 11.80 -6.42 8.09
C ALA A 252 10.99 -5.93 6.87
N SER A 253 11.43 -6.32 5.66
CA SER A 253 10.78 -6.04 4.37
C SER A 253 10.02 -7.28 3.86
N LEU A 254 9.06 -7.77 4.67
CA LEU A 254 8.41 -9.07 4.52
C LEU A 254 7.09 -9.01 3.72
N GLY A 255 6.88 -7.95 2.96
CA GLY A 255 5.65 -7.70 2.21
C GLY A 255 4.57 -7.01 3.05
N SER A 256 3.34 -7.06 2.56
CA SER A 256 2.20 -6.31 3.07
C SER A 256 1.10 -7.20 3.66
N ILE A 257 0.23 -6.58 4.47
CA ILE A 257 -1.02 -7.16 4.98
C ILE A 257 -2.14 -6.16 4.68
N ARG A 258 -3.27 -6.65 4.16
CA ARG A 258 -4.47 -5.83 3.87
C ARG A 258 -5.14 -5.39 5.16
N ASN A 259 -5.57 -4.13 5.22
CA ASN A 259 -6.27 -3.57 6.39
C ASN A 259 -7.76 -3.86 6.28
N ILE A 260 -8.16 -5.09 6.57
CA ILE A 260 -9.52 -5.61 6.38
C ILE A 260 -10.22 -6.01 7.69
N GLU A 261 -9.55 -5.97 8.83
CA GLU A 261 -10.06 -6.49 10.10
C GLU A 261 -11.37 -5.82 10.51
N TRP A 262 -11.52 -4.54 10.23
CA TRP A 262 -12.75 -3.79 10.50
C TRP A 262 -13.96 -4.21 9.64
N LEU A 263 -13.74 -5.02 8.60
CA LEU A 263 -14.77 -5.60 7.74
C LEU A 263 -15.22 -6.99 8.19
N GLU A 264 -14.62 -7.53 9.24
CA GLU A 264 -15.00 -8.83 9.77
C GLU A 264 -16.46 -8.84 10.20
N GLY A 265 -17.21 -9.84 9.77
CA GLY A 265 -18.65 -9.94 10.02
C GLY A 265 -19.53 -8.99 9.19
N ALA A 266 -18.99 -8.10 8.38
CA ALA A 266 -19.76 -7.19 7.53
C ALA A 266 -20.41 -7.88 6.31
N GLY A 267 -20.11 -9.15 6.05
CA GLY A 267 -20.67 -9.92 4.94
C GLY A 267 -20.15 -9.46 3.56
N LEU A 268 -18.96 -8.84 3.51
CA LEU A 268 -18.23 -8.55 2.27
C LEU A 268 -17.22 -9.66 1.94
N ALA A 269 -16.95 -9.85 0.65
CA ALA A 269 -15.91 -10.75 0.16
C ALA A 269 -14.51 -10.15 0.41
N ALA A 270 -14.15 -10.04 1.68
CA ALA A 270 -12.88 -9.52 2.17
C ALA A 270 -12.02 -10.65 2.74
N GLY A 271 -10.74 -10.68 2.43
CA GLY A 271 -9.83 -11.74 2.89
C GLY A 271 -8.36 -11.41 2.63
N PHE A 272 -7.50 -12.41 2.74
CA PHE A 272 -6.04 -12.27 2.61
C PHE A 272 -5.60 -11.45 1.38
N TRP A 273 -6.31 -11.57 0.27
CA TRP A 273 -5.99 -10.86 -0.98
C TRP A 273 -6.64 -9.49 -1.12
N GLY A 274 -7.39 -9.02 -0.13
CA GLY A 274 -8.11 -7.76 -0.12
C GLY A 274 -9.62 -7.93 -0.25
N VAL A 275 -10.31 -6.88 -0.63
CA VAL A 275 -11.75 -6.84 -0.83
C VAL A 275 -12.06 -7.06 -2.31
N ALA A 276 -12.79 -8.13 -2.62
CA ALA A 276 -13.18 -8.41 -4.00
C ALA A 276 -14.21 -7.37 -4.48
N CYS A 277 -13.99 -6.86 -5.69
CA CYS A 277 -14.88 -5.91 -6.34
C CYS A 277 -15.01 -6.23 -7.84
N ASP A 278 -16.05 -5.69 -8.47
CA ASP A 278 -16.19 -5.74 -9.92
C ASP A 278 -15.26 -4.73 -10.63
N ALA A 279 -15.23 -4.76 -11.95
CA ALA A 279 -14.46 -3.79 -12.73
C ALA A 279 -14.90 -2.34 -12.52
N GLY A 280 -16.12 -2.11 -12.04
CA GLY A 280 -16.65 -0.79 -11.66
C GLY A 280 -16.27 -0.37 -10.24
N CYS A 281 -15.40 -1.12 -9.56
CA CYS A 281 -14.99 -0.91 -8.17
C CYS A 281 -16.07 -1.17 -7.12
N ARG A 282 -17.20 -1.82 -7.45
CA ARG A 282 -18.26 -2.16 -6.49
C ARG A 282 -17.86 -3.42 -5.72
N ALA A 283 -17.92 -3.39 -4.39
CA ALA A 283 -17.59 -4.54 -3.55
C ALA A 283 -18.56 -5.71 -3.80
N PHE A 284 -18.04 -6.94 -3.77
CA PHE A 284 -18.87 -8.15 -3.67
C PHE A 284 -19.20 -8.45 -2.21
N ASP A 285 -20.39 -8.97 -1.98
CA ASP A 285 -20.70 -9.62 -0.72
C ASP A 285 -20.19 -11.08 -0.70
N VAL A 286 -20.35 -11.75 0.43
CA VAL A 286 -19.90 -13.15 0.61
C VAL A 286 -20.62 -14.17 -0.30
N ASN A 287 -21.75 -13.80 -0.90
CA ASN A 287 -22.48 -14.62 -1.86
C ASN A 287 -22.08 -14.29 -3.32
N GLY A 288 -21.14 -13.42 -3.55
CA GLY A 288 -20.69 -12.99 -4.88
C GLY A 288 -21.64 -11.98 -5.53
N VAL A 289 -22.53 -11.34 -4.77
CA VAL A 289 -23.44 -10.32 -5.27
C VAL A 289 -22.79 -8.94 -5.13
N VAL A 290 -22.85 -8.16 -6.20
CA VAL A 290 -22.31 -6.80 -6.22
C VAL A 290 -23.16 -5.88 -5.33
N THR A 291 -22.49 -5.10 -4.49
CA THR A 291 -23.16 -4.07 -3.66
C THR A 291 -23.36 -2.77 -4.46
N ASP A 292 -24.47 -2.06 -4.22
CA ASP A 292 -24.72 -0.78 -4.90
C ASP A 292 -24.21 0.44 -4.14
N SER A 293 -23.82 0.28 -2.88
CA SER A 293 -23.44 1.39 -2.00
C SER A 293 -22.02 1.33 -1.49
N ILE A 294 -21.26 0.25 -1.76
CA ILE A 294 -19.91 0.06 -1.26
C ILE A 294 -18.94 -0.13 -2.42
N PHE A 295 -17.93 0.72 -2.46
CA PHE A 295 -16.87 0.74 -3.47
C PHE A 295 -15.50 0.53 -2.84
N VAL A 296 -14.53 0.09 -3.64
CA VAL A 296 -13.19 -0.27 -3.17
C VAL A 296 -12.15 0.32 -4.11
N ALA A 297 -11.08 0.90 -3.57
CA ALA A 297 -9.98 1.42 -4.38
C ALA A 297 -8.62 1.32 -3.67
N GLY A 298 -7.53 1.36 -4.46
CA GLY A 298 -6.15 1.26 -3.99
C GLY A 298 -5.72 -0.16 -3.64
N ASP A 299 -4.68 -0.29 -2.82
CA ASP A 299 -4.00 -1.57 -2.52
C ASP A 299 -4.90 -2.62 -1.85
N ILE A 300 -6.03 -2.20 -1.31
CA ILE A 300 -7.03 -3.09 -0.69
C ILE A 300 -7.93 -3.76 -1.72
N ALA A 301 -8.05 -3.21 -2.92
CA ALA A 301 -8.95 -3.69 -3.95
C ALA A 301 -8.40 -4.93 -4.65
N ARG A 302 -9.31 -5.88 -4.93
CA ARG A 302 -9.05 -7.06 -5.75
C ARG A 302 -10.13 -7.16 -6.81
N ALA A 303 -9.77 -6.88 -8.06
CA ALA A 303 -10.71 -6.79 -9.17
C ALA A 303 -10.36 -7.74 -10.33
N PRO A 304 -11.37 -8.23 -11.09
CA PRO A 304 -11.11 -9.01 -12.29
C PRO A 304 -10.53 -8.12 -13.38
N HIS A 305 -9.53 -8.63 -14.11
CA HIS A 305 -8.87 -7.86 -15.16
C HIS A 305 -8.97 -8.56 -16.51
N VAL A 306 -9.58 -7.89 -17.49
CA VAL A 306 -9.88 -8.46 -18.81
C VAL A 306 -8.63 -8.92 -19.57
N LEU A 307 -7.51 -8.19 -19.48
CA LEU A 307 -6.25 -8.56 -20.14
C LEU A 307 -5.58 -9.79 -19.54
N TYR A 308 -6.02 -10.25 -18.38
CA TYR A 308 -5.49 -11.38 -17.64
C TYR A 308 -6.57 -12.43 -17.41
N GLU A 309 -7.38 -12.70 -18.43
CA GLU A 309 -8.39 -13.77 -18.46
C GLU A 309 -9.37 -13.67 -17.29
N TYR A 310 -9.75 -12.43 -16.90
CA TYR A 310 -10.64 -12.12 -15.77
C TYR A 310 -10.12 -12.62 -14.42
N GLN A 311 -8.85 -12.93 -14.29
CA GLN A 311 -8.27 -13.23 -12.99
C GLN A 311 -8.38 -12.02 -12.06
N PHE A 312 -8.66 -12.30 -10.80
CA PHE A 312 -8.73 -11.28 -9.76
C PHE A 312 -7.33 -10.86 -9.35
N LEU A 313 -6.94 -9.65 -9.68
CA LEU A 313 -5.64 -9.05 -9.37
C LEU A 313 -5.75 -8.09 -8.18
N SER A 314 -4.77 -8.15 -7.29
CA SER A 314 -4.53 -7.16 -6.23
C SER A 314 -3.28 -6.38 -6.61
N MET A 315 -3.45 -5.12 -7.04
CA MET A 315 -2.35 -4.30 -7.57
C MET A 315 -1.96 -3.22 -6.58
N GLU A 316 -0.80 -3.41 -5.93
CA GLU A 316 -0.23 -2.45 -4.96
C GLU A 316 0.63 -1.42 -5.71
N HIS A 317 0.00 -0.58 -6.53
CA HIS A 317 0.66 0.40 -7.40
C HIS A 317 0.09 1.80 -7.19
N TRP A 318 0.96 2.80 -7.26
CA TRP A 318 0.59 4.20 -7.09
C TRP A 318 -0.50 4.63 -8.08
N ASP A 319 -0.32 4.32 -9.36
CA ASP A 319 -1.30 4.64 -10.42
C ASP A 319 -2.64 3.94 -10.20
N ASN A 320 -2.62 2.67 -9.73
CA ASN A 320 -3.84 1.94 -9.40
C ASN A 320 -4.62 2.63 -8.27
N ALA A 321 -3.93 3.15 -7.26
CA ALA A 321 -4.56 3.88 -6.18
C ALA A 321 -5.21 5.20 -6.67
N VAL A 322 -4.55 5.91 -7.58
CA VAL A 322 -5.04 7.18 -8.15
C VAL A 322 -6.23 6.95 -9.08
N PHE A 323 -6.03 6.14 -10.12
CA PHE A 323 -7.04 5.96 -11.17
C PHE A 323 -8.20 5.10 -10.70
N GLY A 324 -7.97 4.08 -9.87
CA GLY A 324 -9.01 3.27 -9.27
C GLY A 324 -9.93 4.07 -8.37
N ALA A 325 -9.37 4.98 -7.56
CA ALA A 325 -10.15 5.87 -6.72
C ALA A 325 -10.99 6.86 -7.55
N ALA A 326 -10.45 7.38 -8.65
CA ALA A 326 -11.19 8.27 -9.54
C ALA A 326 -12.36 7.56 -10.23
N VAL A 327 -12.16 6.31 -10.70
CA VAL A 327 -13.22 5.49 -11.28
C VAL A 327 -14.27 5.13 -10.24
N ALA A 328 -13.87 4.70 -9.04
CA ALA A 328 -14.80 4.42 -7.95
C ALA A 328 -15.65 5.64 -7.60
N ALA A 329 -15.03 6.81 -7.44
CA ALA A 329 -15.70 8.07 -7.13
C ALA A 329 -16.72 8.46 -8.21
N ARG A 330 -16.33 8.41 -9.50
CA ARG A 330 -17.24 8.63 -10.61
C ARG A 330 -18.44 7.68 -10.57
N ASN A 331 -18.18 6.38 -10.42
CA ASN A 331 -19.22 5.34 -10.40
C ASN A 331 -20.14 5.46 -9.18
N MET A 332 -19.63 5.99 -8.06
CA MET A 332 -20.42 6.29 -6.87
C MET A 332 -21.51 7.36 -7.13
N VAL A 333 -21.31 8.24 -8.08
CA VAL A 333 -22.23 9.36 -8.37
C VAL A 333 -22.81 9.31 -9.77
N SER A 334 -22.69 8.17 -10.46
CA SER A 334 -23.23 7.93 -11.79
C SER A 334 -24.39 6.95 -11.74
N LEU A 335 -25.26 7.03 -12.76
CA LEU A 335 -26.21 5.98 -13.09
C LEU A 335 -25.50 4.72 -13.57
N GLU A 336 -26.14 3.58 -13.43
CA GLU A 336 -25.53 2.30 -13.83
C GLU A 336 -25.07 2.26 -15.29
N PRO A 337 -25.81 2.76 -16.29
CA PRO A 337 -25.36 2.79 -17.68
C PRO A 337 -24.14 3.68 -17.93
N ASP A 338 -23.89 4.67 -17.07
CA ASP A 338 -22.79 5.64 -17.20
C ASP A 338 -21.53 5.22 -16.46
N ARG A 339 -21.58 4.12 -15.73
CA ARG A 339 -20.44 3.60 -14.97
C ARG A 339 -19.35 3.09 -15.90
N ARG A 340 -18.11 3.30 -15.48
CA ARG A 340 -16.92 2.92 -16.24
C ARG A 340 -16.13 1.84 -15.54
N PRO A 341 -15.50 0.91 -16.27
CA PRO A 341 -14.59 -0.04 -15.68
C PRO A 341 -13.24 0.62 -15.36
N HIS A 342 -12.60 0.17 -14.28
CA HIS A 342 -11.21 0.41 -13.99
C HIS A 342 -10.37 -0.73 -14.57
N LEU A 343 -9.60 -0.43 -15.60
CA LEU A 343 -8.77 -1.40 -16.34
C LEU A 343 -7.33 -0.88 -16.43
N PRO A 344 -6.62 -0.78 -15.29
CA PRO A 344 -5.27 -0.26 -15.29
C PRO A 344 -4.29 -1.26 -15.87
N LEU A 345 -3.32 -0.80 -16.64
CA LEU A 345 -2.14 -1.59 -16.91
C LEU A 345 -1.27 -1.58 -15.64
N PRO A 346 -0.97 -2.75 -15.05
CA PRO A 346 -0.04 -2.81 -13.94
C PRO A 346 1.29 -2.19 -14.35
N ALA A 347 1.70 -1.15 -13.64
CA ALA A 347 2.96 -0.47 -13.90
C ALA A 347 3.65 -0.19 -12.56
N PHE A 348 4.96 -0.39 -12.52
CA PHE A 348 5.75 -0.12 -11.32
C PHE A 348 7.08 0.53 -11.69
N TRP A 349 7.69 1.16 -10.73
CA TRP A 349 9.06 1.68 -10.81
C TRP A 349 9.78 1.46 -9.49
N SER A 350 11.09 1.34 -9.58
CA SER A 350 11.97 1.30 -8.41
C SER A 350 13.32 1.93 -8.75
N GLY A 351 13.77 2.85 -7.93
CA GLY A 351 15.10 3.47 -8.03
C GLY A 351 16.07 2.76 -7.09
N GLN A 352 17.13 2.15 -7.63
CA GLN A 352 18.12 1.39 -6.86
C GLN A 352 19.49 1.61 -7.48
N PHE A 353 20.50 1.94 -6.67
CA PHE A 353 21.91 2.05 -7.11
C PHE A 353 22.09 2.95 -8.36
N GLY A 354 21.38 4.07 -8.42
CA GLY A 354 21.42 4.98 -9.56
C GLY A 354 20.64 4.51 -10.80
N VAL A 355 20.03 3.32 -10.78
CA VAL A 355 19.26 2.76 -11.89
C VAL A 355 17.76 2.90 -11.61
N ASN A 356 16.99 3.28 -12.62
CA ASN A 356 15.52 3.29 -12.60
C ASN A 356 14.99 2.02 -13.27
N ILE A 357 14.45 1.10 -12.47
CA ILE A 357 13.77 -0.09 -12.95
C ILE A 357 12.31 0.26 -13.17
N LYS A 358 11.81 0.08 -14.40
CA LYS A 358 10.40 0.28 -14.74
C LYS A 358 9.86 -0.98 -15.40
N GLY A 359 8.64 -1.34 -15.07
CA GLY A 359 7.97 -2.48 -15.69
C GLY A 359 6.48 -2.22 -15.89
N VAL A 360 5.92 -2.87 -16.91
CA VAL A 360 4.50 -2.84 -17.24
C VAL A 360 4.02 -4.26 -17.46
N GLY A 361 2.86 -4.59 -16.94
CA GLY A 361 2.24 -5.90 -17.05
C GLY A 361 2.39 -6.74 -15.78
N VAL A 362 1.83 -7.95 -15.83
CA VAL A 362 1.97 -8.98 -14.80
C VAL A 362 2.85 -10.07 -15.33
N GLN A 363 3.97 -10.28 -14.68
CA GLN A 363 5.03 -11.16 -15.16
C GLN A 363 4.59 -12.61 -15.36
N SER A 364 3.75 -13.16 -14.51
CA SER A 364 3.25 -14.53 -14.62
C SER A 364 2.50 -14.80 -15.93
N PHE A 365 2.11 -13.75 -16.65
CA PHE A 365 1.47 -13.80 -17.97
C PHE A 365 2.41 -13.39 -19.11
N GLY A 366 3.65 -12.98 -18.81
CA GLY A 366 4.62 -12.51 -19.78
C GLY A 366 5.39 -13.66 -20.43
N THR A 367 5.43 -13.70 -21.79
CA THR A 367 6.21 -14.68 -22.57
C THR A 367 7.47 -14.09 -23.21
N ARG A 368 7.67 -12.77 -23.12
CA ARG A 368 8.80 -12.06 -23.73
C ARG A 368 9.36 -11.00 -22.80
N TRP A 369 10.68 -10.84 -22.82
CA TRP A 369 11.43 -9.83 -22.09
C TRP A 369 12.22 -8.99 -23.09
N SER A 370 12.24 -7.68 -22.90
CA SER A 370 13.19 -6.81 -23.56
C SER A 370 13.85 -5.93 -22.50
N LEU A 371 15.16 -5.82 -22.53
CA LEU A 371 15.95 -4.94 -21.69
C LEU A 371 16.42 -3.75 -22.54
N HIS A 372 16.00 -2.55 -22.17
CA HIS A 372 16.47 -1.33 -22.79
C HIS A 372 17.31 -0.56 -21.75
N ARG A 373 18.57 -0.29 -22.07
CA ARG A 373 19.35 0.70 -21.35
C ARG A 373 18.97 2.07 -21.91
N ALA A 374 18.55 2.99 -21.08
CA ALA A 374 18.44 4.38 -21.47
C ALA A 374 19.85 4.89 -21.82
N PRO A 375 19.99 5.74 -22.84
CA PRO A 375 21.25 6.33 -23.20
C PRO A 375 21.83 7.22 -22.10
#